data_a3be82de189cad0c60df17e1d2111d51
#
_entry.id   a3be82de189cad0c60df17e1d2111d51
#
_cell.length_a   1.000
_cell.length_b   1.000
_cell.length_c   1.000
_cell.angle_alpha   90.00
_cell.angle_beta   90.00
_cell.angle_gamma   90.00
#
_symmetry.space_group_name_H-M   'P 1'
#
loop_
_entity.id
_entity.type
_entity.pdbx_description
1 polymer ?
#
loop_
_entity_poly.entity_id
_entity_poly.type
_entity_poly.pdbx_seq_one_letter_code
_entity_poly.pdbx_strand_id
1 'polypeptide(L)'
;MSVSPLTVLSLDASTEACSIALSTQDNAIFQRFMLAPREHTQKILPTVKAVIEEAELTLADIDAIVYGQGPGSFTGVRIGISIAQGLAYGLEKNMVGVSTLQAMAQEAFAAKQADSVYAAIDARMGEVYFAHYVNQDGVMVLNGKETVVKPDALMETLPASELIAGSELVGTGWAAYSDLQEYFANCIVSDIIYPNALHMLKQGQLLIEQDKAVAPELAMPVYLRDTVTWKKLPGRE
;
A
#
# COMPACT_ATOMS: atom_id res chain seq x y z
N MET A 1 13.81 19.31 16.95
CA MET A 1 12.72 19.31 17.96
C MET A 1 12.16 17.91 17.92
N SER A 2 12.07 17.19 19.04
CA SER A 2 11.39 15.89 19.04
C SER A 2 9.90 16.16 18.84
N VAL A 3 9.35 15.63 17.74
CA VAL A 3 7.91 15.64 17.52
C VAL A 3 7.30 14.80 18.64
N SER A 4 6.28 15.31 19.30
CA SER A 4 5.55 14.50 20.29
C SER A 4 4.98 13.25 19.59
N PRO A 5 5.04 12.09 20.22
CA PRO A 5 4.48 10.89 19.61
C PRO A 5 2.99 11.10 19.29
N LEU A 6 2.58 10.64 18.12
CA LEU A 6 1.24 10.83 17.58
C LEU A 6 0.42 9.53 17.65
N THR A 7 -0.87 9.66 17.88
CA THR A 7 -1.83 8.59 17.62
C THR A 7 -2.19 8.59 16.14
N VAL A 8 -1.77 7.57 15.41
CA VAL A 8 -1.91 7.50 13.94
C VAL A 8 -2.78 6.30 13.55
N LEU A 9 -3.87 6.58 12.85
CA LEU A 9 -4.72 5.56 12.23
C LEU A 9 -4.27 5.34 10.79
N SER A 10 -4.00 4.08 10.42
CA SER A 10 -3.65 3.67 9.06
C SER A 10 -4.71 2.73 8.50
N LEU A 11 -5.04 2.89 7.21
CA LEU A 11 -6.00 2.00 6.53
C LEU A 11 -5.65 1.76 5.06
N ASP A 12 -5.87 0.53 4.59
CA ASP A 12 -5.76 0.14 3.19
C ASP A 12 -6.93 -0.74 2.75
N ALA A 13 -7.39 -0.51 1.53
CA ALA A 13 -8.43 -1.26 0.84
C ALA A 13 -8.12 -1.38 -0.66
N SER A 14 -6.85 -1.22 -1.04
CA SER A 14 -6.41 -1.11 -2.43
C SER A 14 -6.38 -2.46 -3.18
N THR A 15 -6.51 -3.57 -2.47
CA THR A 15 -6.49 -4.93 -3.02
C THR A 15 -7.70 -5.74 -2.52
N GLU A 16 -7.62 -7.07 -2.54
CA GLU A 16 -8.61 -7.96 -1.92
C GLU A 16 -8.55 -7.93 -0.38
N ALA A 17 -7.48 -7.40 0.19
CA ALA A 17 -7.35 -7.23 1.64
C ALA A 17 -8.01 -5.93 2.11
N CYS A 18 -8.51 -5.98 3.34
CA CYS A 18 -8.92 -4.83 4.13
C CYS A 18 -8.04 -4.81 5.38
N SER A 19 -7.25 -3.77 5.54
CA SER A 19 -6.29 -3.67 6.64
C SER A 19 -6.40 -2.33 7.35
N ILE A 20 -6.41 -2.39 8.68
CA ILE A 20 -6.47 -1.24 9.58
C ILE A 20 -5.38 -1.42 10.63
N ALA A 21 -4.65 -0.37 10.95
CA ALA A 21 -3.72 -0.34 12.07
C ALA A 21 -3.79 1.01 12.79
N LEU A 22 -3.55 0.98 14.09
CA LEU A 22 -3.48 2.13 14.97
C LEU A 22 -2.17 2.07 15.76
N SER A 23 -1.41 3.14 15.72
CA SER A 23 -0.26 3.37 16.61
C SER A 23 -0.65 4.45 17.61
N THR A 24 -0.46 4.20 18.90
CA THR A 24 -0.75 5.15 19.96
C THR A 24 0.48 5.97 20.32
N GLN A 25 0.32 7.02 21.13
CA GLN A 25 1.42 7.89 21.57
C GLN A 25 2.48 7.15 22.38
N ASP A 26 2.14 6.08 23.07
CA ASP A 26 3.06 5.19 23.80
C ASP A 26 3.63 4.06 22.93
N ASN A 27 3.43 4.13 21.61
CA ASN A 27 3.86 3.16 20.60
C ASN A 27 3.19 1.78 20.71
N ALA A 28 2.07 1.66 21.41
CA ALA A 28 1.26 0.44 21.32
C ALA A 28 0.61 0.33 19.93
N ILE A 29 0.54 -0.90 19.42
CA ILE A 29 0.02 -1.18 18.08
C ILE A 29 -1.21 -2.08 18.17
N PHE A 30 -2.28 -1.66 17.52
CA PHE A 30 -3.51 -2.43 17.35
C PHE A 30 -3.79 -2.58 15.87
N GLN A 31 -4.13 -3.77 15.40
CA GLN A 31 -4.32 -4.00 13.98
C GLN A 31 -5.38 -5.06 13.67
N ARG A 32 -5.94 -4.95 12.47
CA ARG A 32 -6.76 -5.98 11.85
C ARG A 32 -6.37 -6.10 10.39
N PHE A 33 -6.21 -7.33 9.95
CA PHE A 33 -6.00 -7.70 8.55
C PHE A 33 -6.97 -8.81 8.19
N MET A 34 -7.68 -8.66 7.08
CA MET A 34 -8.63 -9.66 6.60
C MET A 34 -8.74 -9.64 5.07
N LEU A 35 -8.96 -10.79 4.48
CA LEU A 35 -9.40 -10.86 3.09
C LEU A 35 -10.89 -10.57 3.05
N ALA A 36 -11.28 -9.50 2.33
CA ALA A 36 -12.65 -8.99 2.28
C ALA A 36 -13.02 -8.57 0.83
N PRO A 37 -12.85 -9.46 -0.17
CA PRO A 37 -13.11 -9.09 -1.55
C PRO A 37 -14.57 -8.64 -1.72
N ARG A 38 -14.76 -7.41 -2.23
CA ARG A 38 -16.06 -6.74 -2.43
C ARG A 38 -16.81 -6.35 -1.15
N GLU A 39 -16.23 -6.52 0.04
CA GLU A 39 -16.86 -6.17 1.32
C GLU A 39 -16.24 -4.94 2.00
N HIS A 40 -15.27 -4.27 1.38
CA HIS A 40 -14.52 -3.15 1.98
C HIS A 40 -15.43 -2.07 2.57
N THR A 41 -16.48 -1.66 1.84
CA THR A 41 -17.44 -0.63 2.31
C THR A 41 -18.17 -1.03 3.59
N GLN A 42 -18.34 -2.32 3.82
CA GLN A 42 -19.02 -2.84 5.01
C GLN A 42 -18.05 -3.10 6.17
N LYS A 43 -16.77 -3.37 5.86
CA LYS A 43 -15.79 -3.82 6.85
C LYS A 43 -14.93 -2.70 7.43
N ILE A 44 -14.55 -1.68 6.65
CA ILE A 44 -13.56 -0.69 7.09
C ILE A 44 -14.01 0.02 8.38
N LEU A 45 -15.17 0.68 8.39
CA LEU A 45 -15.60 1.46 9.55
C LEU A 45 -15.83 0.62 10.81
N PRO A 46 -16.50 -0.55 10.76
CA PRO A 46 -16.58 -1.44 11.93
C PRO A 46 -15.21 -1.89 12.42
N THR A 47 -14.25 -2.11 11.53
CA THR A 47 -12.89 -2.53 11.89
C THR A 47 -12.11 -1.37 12.52
N VAL A 48 -12.23 -0.15 11.98
CA VAL A 48 -11.68 1.07 12.61
C VAL A 48 -12.22 1.22 14.04
N LYS A 49 -13.53 1.10 14.21
CA LYS A 49 -14.15 1.17 15.53
C LYS A 49 -13.57 0.11 16.49
N ALA A 50 -13.47 -1.14 16.05
CA ALA A 50 -12.96 -2.22 16.88
C ALA A 50 -11.49 -2.01 17.32
N VAL A 51 -10.64 -1.48 16.44
CA VAL A 51 -9.24 -1.20 16.74
C VAL A 51 -9.10 -0.05 17.74
N ILE A 52 -9.92 0.99 17.62
CA ILE A 52 -9.94 2.13 18.54
C ILE A 52 -10.47 1.72 19.92
N GLU A 53 -11.55 0.94 19.98
CA GLU A 53 -12.11 0.42 21.24
C GLU A 53 -11.13 -0.50 21.98
N GLU A 54 -10.38 -1.35 21.25
CA GLU A 54 -9.35 -2.22 21.83
C GLU A 54 -8.17 -1.42 22.40
N ALA A 55 -7.86 -0.26 21.81
CA ALA A 55 -6.86 0.66 22.31
C ALA A 55 -7.36 1.50 23.51
N GLU A 56 -8.61 1.34 23.92
CA GLU A 56 -9.28 2.17 24.95
C GLU A 56 -9.28 3.66 24.60
N LEU A 57 -9.30 3.99 23.30
CA LEU A 57 -9.32 5.35 22.75
C LEU A 57 -10.67 5.70 22.12
N THR A 58 -10.79 6.94 21.74
CA THR A 58 -11.90 7.48 20.93
C THR A 58 -11.39 8.03 19.60
N LEU A 59 -12.28 8.31 18.67
CA LEU A 59 -11.90 8.97 17.41
C LEU A 59 -11.22 10.34 17.63
N ALA A 60 -11.56 11.05 18.70
CA ALA A 60 -10.98 12.36 19.00
C ALA A 60 -9.48 12.29 19.40
N ASP A 61 -9.01 11.12 19.80
CA ASP A 61 -7.61 10.90 20.19
C ASP A 61 -6.68 10.66 18.97
N ILE A 62 -7.24 10.55 17.76
CA ILE A 62 -6.46 10.38 16.51
C ILE A 62 -5.87 11.72 16.10
N ASP A 63 -4.55 11.75 15.91
CA ASP A 63 -3.80 12.94 15.50
C ASP A 63 -3.63 13.04 13.98
N ALA A 64 -3.51 11.90 13.28
CA ALA A 64 -3.36 11.87 11.83
C ALA A 64 -3.88 10.55 11.23
N ILE A 65 -4.19 10.60 9.93
CA ILE A 65 -4.65 9.43 9.18
C ILE A 65 -3.67 9.13 8.04
N VAL A 66 -3.24 7.87 7.97
CA VAL A 66 -2.45 7.30 6.88
C VAL A 66 -3.37 6.45 6.00
N TYR A 67 -3.29 6.61 4.69
CA TYR A 67 -4.13 5.83 3.78
C TYR A 67 -3.32 5.22 2.64
N GLY A 68 -3.73 4.05 2.18
CA GLY A 68 -3.22 3.46 0.95
C GLY A 68 -3.64 4.26 -0.26
N GLN A 69 -2.69 4.96 -0.89
CA GLN A 69 -2.96 5.78 -2.07
C GLN A 69 -3.02 4.99 -3.38
N GLY A 70 -2.78 3.68 -3.32
CA GLY A 70 -2.55 2.84 -4.49
C GLY A 70 -1.04 2.67 -4.78
N PRO A 71 -0.69 2.00 -5.90
CA PRO A 71 -1.59 1.48 -6.93
C PRO A 71 -2.38 0.24 -6.48
N GLY A 72 -3.48 -0.06 -7.17
CA GLY A 72 -4.30 -1.22 -6.86
C GLY A 72 -5.64 -1.24 -7.59
N SER A 73 -6.62 -1.91 -7.00
CA SER A 73 -8.00 -1.94 -7.50
C SER A 73 -8.58 -0.54 -7.60
N PHE A 74 -9.07 -0.17 -8.79
CA PHE A 74 -9.69 1.12 -9.07
C PHE A 74 -10.81 1.50 -8.07
N THR A 75 -11.63 0.52 -7.70
CA THR A 75 -12.73 0.71 -6.75
C THR A 75 -12.20 0.69 -5.30
N GLY A 76 -11.32 -0.27 -4.99
CA GLY A 76 -10.79 -0.44 -3.63
C GLY A 76 -10.02 0.77 -3.13
N VAL A 77 -9.10 1.30 -3.94
CA VAL A 77 -8.34 2.53 -3.62
C VAL A 77 -9.28 3.70 -3.32
N ARG A 78 -10.31 3.92 -4.16
CA ARG A 78 -11.27 5.01 -3.93
C ARG A 78 -12.11 4.82 -2.66
N ILE A 79 -12.55 3.60 -2.37
CA ILE A 79 -13.28 3.30 -1.13
C ILE A 79 -12.39 3.64 0.08
N GLY A 80 -11.14 3.16 0.10
CA GLY A 80 -10.20 3.42 1.19
C GLY A 80 -9.99 4.91 1.40
N ILE A 81 -9.64 5.64 0.33
CA ILE A 81 -9.40 7.09 0.38
C ILE A 81 -10.66 7.85 0.82
N SER A 82 -11.84 7.53 0.26
CA SER A 82 -13.07 8.24 0.61
C SER A 82 -13.46 8.06 2.08
N ILE A 83 -13.23 6.88 2.64
CA ILE A 83 -13.47 6.63 4.07
C ILE A 83 -12.44 7.38 4.91
N ALA A 84 -11.16 7.33 4.53
CA ALA A 84 -10.09 8.08 5.20
C ALA A 84 -10.37 9.59 5.18
N GLN A 85 -10.79 10.14 4.02
CA GLN A 85 -11.21 11.55 3.88
C GLN A 85 -12.39 11.90 4.80
N GLY A 86 -13.43 11.05 4.85
CA GLY A 86 -14.58 11.26 5.72
C GLY A 86 -14.20 11.29 7.21
N LEU A 87 -13.34 10.38 7.64
CA LEU A 87 -12.80 10.36 9.00
C LEU A 87 -11.94 11.60 9.28
N ALA A 88 -10.98 11.91 8.41
CA ALA A 88 -10.07 13.05 8.56
C ALA A 88 -10.84 14.38 8.61
N TYR A 89 -11.84 14.55 7.74
CA TYR A 89 -12.70 15.73 7.70
C TYR A 89 -13.51 15.88 8.98
N GLY A 90 -14.14 14.77 9.44
CA GLY A 90 -14.94 14.81 10.68
C GLY A 90 -14.11 15.06 11.94
N LEU A 91 -12.83 14.75 11.91
CA LEU A 91 -11.88 14.94 13.01
C LEU A 91 -11.05 16.23 12.88
N GLU A 92 -11.19 16.98 11.79
CA GLU A 92 -10.37 18.16 11.46
C GLU A 92 -8.86 17.84 11.45
N LYS A 93 -8.49 16.65 10.92
CA LYS A 93 -7.11 16.16 10.86
C LYS A 93 -6.61 16.09 9.42
N ASN A 94 -5.30 16.28 9.27
CA ASN A 94 -4.62 16.03 8.01
C ASN A 94 -4.39 14.53 7.78
N MET A 95 -4.12 14.17 6.55
CA MET A 95 -3.88 12.80 6.15
C MET A 95 -2.70 12.67 5.18
N VAL A 96 -2.09 11.50 5.12
CA VAL A 96 -0.95 11.23 4.25
C VAL A 96 -1.12 9.91 3.52
N GLY A 97 -0.78 9.92 2.22
CA GLY A 97 -0.84 8.73 1.38
C GLY A 97 0.47 7.94 1.40
N VAL A 98 0.37 6.62 1.50
CA VAL A 98 1.49 5.69 1.37
C VAL A 98 1.22 4.74 0.22
N SER A 99 2.26 4.45 -0.57
CA SER A 99 2.13 3.51 -1.69
C SER A 99 1.82 2.09 -1.18
N THR A 100 0.89 1.44 -1.85
CA THR A 100 0.54 0.03 -1.63
C THR A 100 1.76 -0.89 -1.85
N LEU A 101 2.56 -0.63 -2.89
CA LEU A 101 3.77 -1.38 -3.19
C LEU A 101 4.82 -1.18 -2.10
N GLN A 102 4.98 0.05 -1.61
CA GLN A 102 5.90 0.36 -0.51
C GLN A 102 5.48 -0.31 0.80
N ALA A 103 4.19 -0.37 1.11
CA ALA A 103 3.69 -1.05 2.30
C ALA A 103 4.09 -2.54 2.32
N MET A 104 3.96 -3.25 1.18
CA MET A 104 4.40 -4.65 1.06
C MET A 104 5.91 -4.80 1.16
N ALA A 105 6.67 -3.88 0.56
CA ALA A 105 8.13 -3.87 0.69
C ALA A 105 8.57 -3.65 2.15
N GLN A 106 7.91 -2.74 2.88
CA GLN A 106 8.18 -2.49 4.28
C GLN A 106 7.84 -3.69 5.17
N GLU A 107 6.80 -4.46 4.82
CA GLU A 107 6.48 -5.72 5.48
C GLU A 107 7.60 -6.76 5.29
N ALA A 108 8.13 -6.90 4.07
CA ALA A 108 9.25 -7.82 3.80
C ALA A 108 10.51 -7.44 4.59
N PHE A 109 10.80 -6.15 4.71
CA PHE A 109 11.88 -5.70 5.59
C PHE A 109 11.59 -6.05 7.07
N ALA A 110 10.40 -5.75 7.57
CA ALA A 110 10.05 -5.99 8.97
C ALA A 110 10.06 -7.49 9.34
N ALA A 111 9.55 -8.35 8.46
CA ALA A 111 9.42 -9.79 8.72
C ALA A 111 10.68 -10.59 8.41
N LYS A 112 11.44 -10.21 7.38
CA LYS A 112 12.53 -11.02 6.81
C LYS A 112 13.88 -10.29 6.74
N GLN A 113 13.94 -9.02 7.16
CA GLN A 113 15.12 -8.14 7.04
C GLN A 113 15.59 -8.00 5.58
N ALA A 114 14.63 -7.94 4.66
CA ALA A 114 14.92 -7.84 3.23
C ALA A 114 15.46 -6.45 2.88
N ASP A 115 16.69 -6.35 2.40
CA ASP A 115 17.32 -5.08 2.00
C ASP A 115 16.90 -4.64 0.59
N SER A 116 16.35 -5.54 -0.21
CA SER A 116 15.88 -5.28 -1.58
C SER A 116 14.60 -6.07 -1.85
N VAL A 117 13.59 -5.39 -2.40
CA VAL A 117 12.25 -5.95 -2.64
C VAL A 117 11.73 -5.50 -4.00
N TYR A 118 11.33 -6.45 -4.82
CA TYR A 118 10.54 -6.20 -6.02
C TYR A 118 9.06 -6.43 -5.71
N ALA A 119 8.27 -5.37 -5.73
CA ALA A 119 6.84 -5.43 -5.49
C ALA A 119 6.08 -5.46 -6.83
N ALA A 120 5.21 -6.45 -7.01
CA ALA A 120 4.38 -6.58 -8.21
C ALA A 120 2.94 -6.94 -7.86
N ILE A 121 1.98 -6.10 -8.29
CA ILE A 121 0.54 -6.37 -8.16
C ILE A 121 -0.05 -6.57 -9.55
N ASP A 122 -0.90 -7.60 -9.74
CA ASP A 122 -1.66 -7.78 -10.98
C ASP A 122 -2.55 -6.57 -11.25
N ALA A 123 -2.20 -5.79 -12.29
CA ALA A 123 -2.93 -4.60 -12.70
C ALA A 123 -4.10 -4.91 -13.64
N ARG A 124 -4.39 -6.21 -13.87
CA ARG A 124 -5.31 -6.70 -14.88
C ARG A 124 -4.87 -6.31 -16.31
N MET A 125 -5.61 -6.78 -17.30
CA MET A 125 -5.38 -6.46 -18.73
C MET A 125 -3.99 -6.88 -19.26
N GLY A 126 -3.35 -7.86 -18.61
CA GLY A 126 -2.00 -8.33 -18.98
C GLY A 126 -0.86 -7.41 -18.52
N GLU A 127 -1.08 -6.63 -17.48
CA GLU A 127 -0.10 -5.68 -16.93
C GLU A 127 0.09 -5.89 -15.41
N VAL A 128 1.24 -5.43 -14.91
CA VAL A 128 1.57 -5.39 -13.49
C VAL A 128 1.84 -3.96 -13.04
N TYR A 129 1.40 -3.60 -11.84
CA TYR A 129 2.01 -2.50 -11.10
C TYR A 129 3.32 -3.01 -10.53
N PHE A 130 4.41 -2.35 -10.85
CA PHE A 130 5.76 -2.80 -10.47
C PHE A 130 6.58 -1.67 -9.88
N ALA A 131 7.37 -2.01 -8.86
CA ALA A 131 8.39 -1.14 -8.31
C ALA A 131 9.50 -1.95 -7.64
N HIS A 132 10.68 -1.34 -7.55
CA HIS A 132 11.81 -1.83 -6.78
C HIS A 132 12.05 -0.93 -5.58
N TYR A 133 12.19 -1.52 -4.39
CA TYR A 133 12.48 -0.83 -3.15
C TYR A 133 13.77 -1.36 -2.54
N VAL A 134 14.51 -0.46 -1.89
CA VAL A 134 15.74 -0.79 -1.15
C VAL A 134 15.67 -0.21 0.26
N ASN A 135 16.27 -0.93 1.19
CA ASN A 135 16.34 -0.48 2.58
C ASN A 135 17.28 0.71 2.72
N GLN A 136 16.81 1.78 3.37
CA GLN A 136 17.60 2.89 3.85
C GLN A 136 17.24 3.16 5.30
N ASP A 137 18.12 2.81 6.21
CA ASP A 137 17.95 3.01 7.66
C ASP A 137 16.63 2.43 8.23
N GLY A 138 16.23 1.26 7.74
CA GLY A 138 15.03 0.56 8.19
C GLY A 138 13.74 1.04 7.54
N VAL A 139 13.83 1.83 6.47
CA VAL A 139 12.70 2.29 5.64
C VAL A 139 12.92 1.82 4.21
N MET A 140 11.91 1.21 3.62
CA MET A 140 11.96 0.80 2.23
C MET A 140 11.69 2.01 1.33
N VAL A 141 12.73 2.44 0.61
CA VAL A 141 12.72 3.60 -0.27
C VAL A 141 12.65 3.17 -1.72
N LEU A 142 11.84 3.86 -2.50
CA LEU A 142 11.67 3.60 -3.93
C LEU A 142 12.98 3.79 -4.69
N ASN A 143 13.44 2.74 -5.36
CA ASN A 143 14.57 2.78 -6.27
C ASN A 143 14.05 2.89 -7.72
N GLY A 144 14.11 4.10 -8.28
CA GLY A 144 13.55 4.40 -9.59
C GLY A 144 12.12 4.95 -9.52
N LYS A 145 11.17 4.29 -10.16
CA LYS A 145 9.76 4.74 -10.22
C LYS A 145 8.79 3.56 -10.13
N GLU A 146 7.61 3.82 -9.61
CA GLU A 146 6.48 2.91 -9.74
C GLU A 146 5.92 2.98 -11.16
N THR A 147 5.59 1.83 -11.74
CA THR A 147 5.11 1.73 -13.12
C THR A 147 3.92 0.78 -13.25
N VAL A 148 3.12 0.98 -14.30
CA VAL A 148 2.26 -0.05 -14.84
C VAL A 148 2.83 -0.49 -16.18
N VAL A 149 3.07 -1.78 -16.36
CA VAL A 149 3.82 -2.30 -17.50
C VAL A 149 3.41 -3.74 -17.80
N LYS A 150 3.50 -4.14 -19.06
CA LYS A 150 3.39 -5.56 -19.43
C LYS A 150 4.62 -6.32 -18.95
N PRO A 151 4.47 -7.59 -18.50
CA PRO A 151 5.60 -8.42 -18.10
C PRO A 151 6.75 -8.46 -19.13
N ASP A 152 6.44 -8.68 -20.41
CA ASP A 152 7.45 -8.73 -21.48
C ASP A 152 8.23 -7.41 -21.59
N ALA A 153 7.54 -6.27 -21.57
CA ALA A 153 8.18 -4.96 -21.63
C ALA A 153 9.00 -4.65 -20.38
N LEU A 154 8.61 -5.18 -19.22
CA LEU A 154 9.42 -5.07 -18.00
C LEU A 154 10.73 -5.85 -18.14
N MET A 155 10.68 -7.09 -18.63
CA MET A 155 11.86 -7.94 -18.87
C MET A 155 12.81 -7.35 -19.93
N GLU A 156 12.27 -6.65 -20.94
CA GLU A 156 13.08 -5.94 -21.93
C GLU A 156 13.80 -4.71 -21.34
N THR A 157 13.15 -4.00 -20.41
CA THR A 157 13.67 -2.73 -19.86
C THR A 157 14.50 -2.90 -18.59
N LEU A 158 14.39 -4.02 -17.91
CA LEU A 158 15.16 -4.38 -16.71
C LEU A 158 15.96 -5.64 -16.96
N PRO A 159 17.23 -5.54 -17.44
CA PRO A 159 18.04 -6.71 -17.73
C PRO A 159 18.27 -7.62 -16.53
N ALA A 160 18.32 -8.92 -16.74
CA ALA A 160 18.53 -9.90 -15.67
C ALA A 160 19.85 -9.68 -14.89
N SER A 161 20.85 -9.07 -15.53
CA SER A 161 22.14 -8.70 -14.91
C SER A 161 22.02 -7.55 -13.89
N GLU A 162 20.92 -6.78 -13.93
CA GLU A 162 20.65 -5.69 -12.99
C GLU A 162 19.76 -6.12 -11.83
N LEU A 163 19.23 -7.35 -11.85
CA LEU A 163 18.45 -7.88 -10.76
C LEU A 163 19.34 -8.19 -9.55
N ILE A 164 18.90 -7.71 -8.39
CA ILE A 164 19.59 -7.98 -7.13
C ILE A 164 19.19 -9.38 -6.65
N ALA A 165 20.13 -10.32 -6.69
CA ALA A 165 19.90 -11.67 -6.25
C ALA A 165 19.53 -11.72 -4.75
N GLY A 166 18.61 -12.60 -4.39
CA GLY A 166 18.13 -12.74 -3.02
C GLY A 166 17.12 -11.67 -2.59
N SER A 167 16.72 -10.75 -3.49
CA SER A 167 15.61 -9.84 -3.23
C SER A 167 14.30 -10.58 -3.00
N GLU A 168 13.44 -10.07 -2.10
CA GLU A 168 12.11 -10.62 -1.91
C GLU A 168 11.14 -10.16 -3.03
N LEU A 169 10.31 -11.09 -3.51
CA LEU A 169 9.25 -10.84 -4.49
C LEU A 169 7.92 -10.80 -3.77
N VAL A 170 7.30 -9.63 -3.64
CA VAL A 170 6.03 -9.43 -2.92
C VAL A 170 4.89 -9.06 -3.84
N GLY A 171 3.68 -9.49 -3.52
CA GLY A 171 2.44 -9.14 -4.22
C GLY A 171 1.93 -10.20 -5.20
N THR A 172 0.75 -9.94 -5.74
CA THR A 172 -0.03 -10.87 -6.57
C THR A 172 0.50 -11.07 -8.00
N GLY A 173 1.34 -10.16 -8.48
CA GLY A 173 1.84 -10.15 -9.86
C GLY A 173 2.69 -11.36 -10.22
N TRP A 174 3.45 -11.87 -9.28
CA TRP A 174 4.34 -13.02 -9.50
C TRP A 174 3.56 -14.31 -9.80
N ALA A 175 2.51 -14.59 -9.03
CA ALA A 175 1.65 -15.76 -9.29
C ALA A 175 0.75 -15.58 -10.52
N ALA A 176 0.45 -14.35 -10.93
CA ALA A 176 -0.36 -14.06 -12.09
C ALA A 176 0.41 -14.23 -13.43
N TYR A 177 1.72 -14.06 -13.40
CA TYR A 177 2.60 -14.07 -14.59
C TYR A 177 3.83 -14.94 -14.33
N SER A 178 3.73 -16.24 -14.66
CA SER A 178 4.79 -17.23 -14.42
C SER A 178 6.10 -16.88 -15.12
N ASP A 179 6.04 -16.38 -16.35
CA ASP A 179 7.24 -16.02 -17.13
C ASP A 179 8.02 -14.88 -16.45
N LEU A 180 7.29 -13.92 -15.84
CA LEU A 180 7.92 -12.87 -15.06
C LEU A 180 8.58 -13.43 -13.81
N GLN A 181 7.91 -14.34 -13.08
CA GLN A 181 8.49 -14.98 -11.92
C GLN A 181 9.76 -15.80 -12.28
N GLU A 182 9.73 -16.52 -13.38
CA GLU A 182 10.89 -17.29 -13.88
C GLU A 182 12.06 -16.37 -14.26
N TYR A 183 11.76 -15.19 -14.82
CA TYR A 183 12.80 -14.20 -15.12
C TYR A 183 13.53 -13.71 -13.86
N PHE A 184 12.83 -13.63 -12.72
CA PHE A 184 13.36 -13.26 -11.41
C PHE A 184 13.81 -14.50 -10.59
N ALA A 185 14.23 -15.59 -11.22
CA ALA A 185 14.55 -16.87 -10.56
C ALA A 185 15.65 -16.79 -9.48
N ASN A 186 16.49 -15.76 -9.50
CA ASN A 186 17.52 -15.52 -8.48
C ASN A 186 16.98 -14.77 -7.24
N CYS A 187 15.70 -14.44 -7.21
CA CYS A 187 15.00 -13.77 -6.12
C CYS A 187 14.14 -14.78 -5.33
N ILE A 188 13.64 -14.38 -4.18
CA ILE A 188 12.88 -15.22 -3.25
C ILE A 188 11.40 -14.85 -3.33
N VAL A 189 10.55 -15.79 -3.72
CA VAL A 189 9.10 -15.57 -3.73
C VAL A 189 8.59 -15.52 -2.29
N SER A 190 8.01 -14.38 -1.93
CA SER A 190 7.48 -14.11 -0.60
C SER A 190 6.04 -14.61 -0.43
N ASP A 191 5.64 -14.83 0.81
CA ASP A 191 4.26 -15.04 1.22
C ASP A 191 3.48 -13.73 1.45
N ILE A 192 4.12 -12.58 1.30
CA ILE A 192 3.50 -11.26 1.38
C ILE A 192 2.79 -10.95 0.04
N ILE A 193 1.48 -11.13 0.03
CA ILE A 193 0.65 -11.05 -1.18
C ILE A 193 -0.14 -9.74 -1.26
N TYR A 194 -0.53 -9.18 -0.12
CA TYR A 194 -1.37 -8.00 -0.03
C TYR A 194 -0.78 -6.96 0.93
N PRO A 195 -1.07 -5.67 0.74
CA PRO A 195 -0.60 -4.60 1.64
C PRO A 195 -1.24 -4.73 3.02
N ASN A 196 -0.43 -4.44 4.04
CA ASN A 196 -0.88 -4.39 5.42
C ASN A 196 -0.67 -2.98 5.98
N ALA A 197 -1.74 -2.38 6.51
CA ALA A 197 -1.76 -1.02 7.06
C ALA A 197 -0.77 -0.82 8.22
N LEU A 198 -0.41 -1.89 8.95
CA LEU A 198 0.64 -1.84 9.97
C LEU A 198 1.96 -1.29 9.40
N HIS A 199 2.34 -1.77 8.21
CA HIS A 199 3.62 -1.41 7.60
C HIS A 199 3.60 -0.06 6.87
N MET A 200 2.45 0.61 6.84
CA MET A 200 2.31 1.99 6.37
C MET A 200 2.55 3.02 7.49
N LEU A 201 2.41 2.63 8.77
CA LEU A 201 2.51 3.55 9.91
C LEU A 201 3.87 4.26 9.96
N LYS A 202 4.98 3.53 9.86
CA LYS A 202 6.33 4.09 9.91
C LYS A 202 6.56 5.12 8.79
N GLN A 203 6.19 4.77 7.56
CA GLN A 203 6.32 5.68 6.43
C GLN A 203 5.40 6.89 6.58
N GLY A 204 4.17 6.68 7.04
CA GLY A 204 3.20 7.74 7.30
C GLY A 204 3.73 8.73 8.34
N GLN A 205 4.27 8.26 9.45
CA GLN A 205 4.88 9.12 10.49
C GLN A 205 6.02 9.95 9.92
N LEU A 206 6.94 9.35 9.15
CA LEU A 206 8.03 10.08 8.50
C LEU A 206 7.51 11.16 7.53
N LEU A 207 6.47 10.88 6.77
CA LEU A 207 5.87 11.86 5.87
C LEU A 207 5.17 12.99 6.62
N ILE A 208 4.55 12.71 7.77
CA ILE A 208 3.98 13.73 8.65
C ILE A 208 5.08 14.64 9.23
N GLU A 209 6.19 14.07 9.70
CA GLU A 209 7.36 14.81 10.19
C GLU A 209 8.01 15.70 9.12
N GLN A 210 7.84 15.33 7.84
CA GLN A 210 8.31 16.11 6.68
C GLN A 210 7.27 17.13 6.17
N ASP A 211 6.20 17.41 6.93
CA ASP A 211 5.11 18.33 6.54
C ASP A 211 4.43 17.96 5.21
N LYS A 212 4.36 16.65 4.89
CA LYS A 212 3.70 16.13 3.67
C LYS A 212 2.26 15.73 3.88
N ALA A 213 1.73 15.90 5.09
CA ALA A 213 0.32 15.68 5.35
C ALA A 213 -0.53 16.77 4.67
N VAL A 214 -1.62 16.35 4.06
CA VAL A 214 -2.52 17.24 3.31
C VAL A 214 -3.90 17.29 3.94
N ALA A 215 -4.64 18.36 3.68
CA ALA A 215 -6.05 18.44 4.04
C ALA A 215 -6.84 17.33 3.30
N PRO A 216 -7.94 16.82 3.89
CA PRO A 216 -8.68 15.67 3.32
C PRO A 216 -9.11 15.85 1.87
N GLU A 217 -9.52 17.04 1.47
CA GLU A 217 -9.96 17.37 0.11
C GLU A 217 -8.85 17.32 -0.94
N LEU A 218 -7.58 17.37 -0.51
CA LEU A 218 -6.40 17.30 -1.37
C LEU A 218 -5.82 15.89 -1.49
N ALA A 219 -6.32 14.96 -0.69
CA ALA A 219 -5.88 13.58 -0.73
C ALA A 219 -6.36 12.89 -2.01
N MET A 220 -5.44 12.39 -2.81
CA MET A 220 -5.74 11.81 -4.13
C MET A 220 -5.14 10.42 -4.28
N PRO A 221 -5.80 9.54 -5.06
CA PRO A 221 -5.19 8.28 -5.46
C PRO A 221 -4.05 8.52 -6.45
N VAL A 222 -3.05 7.64 -6.42
CA VAL A 222 -2.01 7.60 -7.45
C VAL A 222 -2.48 6.71 -8.59
N TYR A 223 -2.57 7.29 -9.78
CA TYR A 223 -2.92 6.58 -11.00
C TYR A 223 -1.68 6.39 -11.86
N LEU A 224 -1.21 5.15 -11.97
CA LEU A 224 -0.07 4.81 -12.83
C LEU A 224 -0.50 4.51 -14.27
N ARG A 225 -1.79 4.26 -14.50
CA ARG A 225 -2.34 4.03 -15.83
C ARG A 225 -3.02 5.28 -16.34
N ASP A 226 -2.38 5.95 -17.33
CA ASP A 226 -2.87 7.22 -17.91
C ASP A 226 -4.01 7.01 -18.93
N THR A 227 -4.11 5.82 -19.53
CA THR A 227 -5.07 5.54 -20.60
C THR A 227 -5.82 4.24 -20.34
N VAL A 228 -7.13 4.33 -20.09
CA VAL A 228 -8.02 3.16 -20.07
C VAL A 228 -8.64 3.00 -21.46
N THR A 229 -8.13 2.09 -22.26
CA THR A 229 -8.78 1.71 -23.53
C THR A 229 -9.94 0.77 -23.26
N TRP A 230 -11.16 1.28 -23.33
CA TRP A 230 -12.36 0.46 -23.29
C TRP A 230 -12.46 -0.35 -24.59
N LYS A 231 -12.24 -1.65 -24.55
CA LYS A 231 -12.68 -2.53 -25.66
C LYS A 231 -14.20 -2.57 -25.61
N LYS A 232 -14.88 -2.07 -26.67
CA LYS A 232 -16.31 -2.29 -26.83
C LYS A 232 -16.58 -3.80 -26.77
N LEU A 233 -17.53 -4.20 -25.94
CA LEU A 233 -18.02 -5.57 -25.94
C LEU A 233 -18.59 -5.89 -27.34
N PRO A 234 -18.28 -7.05 -27.94
CA PRO A 234 -18.87 -7.44 -29.20
C PRO A 234 -20.42 -7.50 -29.06
N GLY A 235 -21.15 -6.74 -29.90
CA GLY A 235 -22.61 -6.81 -29.97
C GLY A 235 -23.40 -5.65 -29.36
N ARG A 236 -22.79 -4.50 -29.07
CA ARG A 236 -23.52 -3.23 -28.81
C ARG A 236 -23.06 -2.19 -29.85
N GLU A 237 -23.85 -2.06 -30.90
CA GLU A 237 -23.84 -0.93 -31.83
C GLU A 237 -24.44 0.31 -31.15
#